data_3606d4447560d18722c7416955bad93c
#
_entry.id   3606d4447560d18722c7416955bad93c
#
_cell.length_a   1.000
_cell.length_b   1.000
_cell.length_c   1.000
_cell.angle_alpha   90.00
_cell.angle_beta   90.00
_cell.angle_gamma   90.00
#
_symmetry.space_group_name_H-M   'P 1'
#
loop_
_entity.id
_entity.type
_entity.pdbx_description
1 polymer ?
#
loop_
_entity_poly.entity_id
_entity_poly.type
_entity_poly.pdbx_seq_one_letter_code
_entity_poly.pdbx_strand_id
1 'polypeptide(L)'
;MANIALFHSVLGMRPGMLDAADRLRSQGHDVLAVDQYGGRVFDDYTQADAFAQQVGFPELMSRAAAAVQTLPDGFLCVGFSNGGGMAEYVATQRPVSGVVL
;
A
#
# COMPACT_ATOMS: atom_id res chain seq x y z
N MET A 1 -7.30 11.96 14.42
CA MET A 1 -6.15 11.71 13.52
C MET A 1 -5.73 10.27 13.61
N ALA A 2 -5.42 9.67 12.48
CA ALA A 2 -4.97 8.29 12.42
C ALA A 2 -3.67 8.20 11.62
N ASN A 3 -2.89 7.16 11.90
CA ASN A 3 -1.80 6.75 11.04
C ASN A 3 -2.36 5.74 10.03
N ILE A 4 -2.13 5.99 8.75
CA ILE A 4 -2.68 5.19 7.66
C ILE A 4 -1.55 4.71 6.77
N ALA A 5 -1.51 3.40 6.51
CA ALA A 5 -0.67 2.81 5.47
C ALA A 5 -1.54 2.55 4.24
N LEU A 6 -1.16 3.13 3.12
CA LEU A 6 -1.91 3.06 1.87
C LEU A 6 -1.15 2.19 0.86
N PHE A 7 -1.78 1.14 0.36
CA PHE A 7 -1.16 0.19 -0.57
C PHE A 7 -1.79 0.32 -1.95
N HIS A 8 -0.95 0.46 -2.97
CA HIS A 8 -1.38 0.68 -4.35
C HIS A 8 -1.88 -0.59 -5.03
N SER A 9 -2.57 -0.41 -6.16
CA SER A 9 -2.98 -1.51 -7.03
C SER A 9 -1.78 -2.08 -7.80
N VAL A 10 -2.05 -3.09 -8.62
CA VAL A 10 -1.02 -3.69 -9.47
C VAL A 10 -0.37 -2.68 -10.43
N LEU A 11 -1.05 -1.58 -10.72
CA LEU A 11 -0.53 -0.53 -11.61
C LEU A 11 0.55 0.35 -10.97
N GLY A 12 0.77 0.24 -9.68
CA GLY A 12 1.78 1.01 -8.96
C GLY A 12 1.20 2.26 -8.30
N MET A 13 2.09 3.13 -7.81
CA MET A 13 1.71 4.36 -7.12
C MET A 13 1.40 5.46 -8.14
N ARG A 14 0.26 5.32 -8.80
CA ARG A 14 -0.20 6.26 -9.83
C ARG A 14 -0.72 7.56 -9.22
N PRO A 15 -0.89 8.63 -10.04
CA PRO A 15 -1.37 9.92 -9.52
C PRO A 15 -2.66 9.84 -8.72
N GLY A 16 -3.60 8.96 -9.08
CA GLY A 16 -4.83 8.77 -8.32
C GLY A 16 -4.60 8.28 -6.90
N MET A 17 -3.56 7.45 -6.69
CA MET A 17 -3.17 6.99 -5.36
C MET A 17 -2.57 8.12 -4.53
N LEU A 18 -1.75 8.96 -5.16
CA LEU A 18 -1.15 10.12 -4.50
C LEU A 18 -2.23 11.13 -4.12
N ASP A 19 -3.23 11.33 -4.98
CA ASP A 19 -4.38 12.19 -4.67
C ASP A 19 -5.16 11.65 -3.47
N ALA A 20 -5.39 10.35 -3.41
CA ALA A 20 -6.08 9.73 -2.27
C ALA A 20 -5.31 9.97 -0.98
N ALA A 21 -3.99 9.81 -1.00
CA ALA A 21 -3.14 10.09 0.16
C ALA A 21 -3.26 11.55 0.59
N ASP A 22 -3.21 12.48 -0.36
CA ASP A 22 -3.28 13.91 -0.08
C ASP A 22 -4.65 14.31 0.50
N ARG A 23 -5.74 13.70 0.01
CA ARG A 23 -7.08 13.94 0.56
C ARG A 23 -7.16 13.50 2.02
N LEU A 24 -6.60 12.34 2.34
CA LEU A 24 -6.59 11.87 3.73
C LEU A 24 -5.73 12.78 4.61
N ARG A 25 -4.58 13.23 4.11
CA ARG A 25 -3.73 14.17 4.85
C ARG A 25 -4.43 15.50 5.09
N SER A 26 -5.22 15.98 4.13
CA SER A 26 -5.95 17.23 4.29
C SER A 26 -7.02 17.16 5.37
N GLN A 27 -7.43 15.96 5.75
CA GLN A 27 -8.38 15.73 6.84
C GLN A 27 -7.69 15.49 8.18
N GLY A 28 -6.38 15.66 8.25
CA GLY A 28 -5.62 15.58 9.50
C GLY A 28 -5.02 14.22 9.80
N HIS A 29 -5.03 13.29 8.84
CA HIS A 29 -4.40 11.99 9.02
C HIS A 29 -2.94 12.01 8.58
N ASP A 30 -2.12 11.18 9.22
CA ASP A 30 -0.77 10.90 8.76
C ASP A 30 -0.82 9.69 7.83
N VAL A 31 -0.39 9.88 6.59
CA VAL A 31 -0.49 8.84 5.56
C VAL A 31 0.89 8.45 5.05
N LEU A 32 1.19 7.18 5.15
CA LEU A 32 2.34 6.56 4.49
C LEU A 32 1.83 5.89 3.22
N ALA A 33 2.16 6.46 2.07
CA ALA A 33 1.85 5.85 0.78
C ALA A 33 2.98 4.88 0.44
N VAL A 34 2.69 3.58 0.50
CA VAL A 34 3.69 2.54 0.34
C VAL A 34 3.86 2.24 -1.14
N ASP A 35 5.03 2.57 -1.69
CA ASP A 35 5.41 2.24 -3.07
C ASP A 35 6.21 0.95 -3.08
N GLN A 36 5.58 -0.13 -3.54
CA GLN A 36 6.21 -1.44 -3.57
C GLN A 36 7.01 -1.70 -4.85
N TYR A 37 6.94 -0.76 -5.81
CA TYR A 37 7.55 -0.94 -7.14
C TYR A 37 8.78 -0.08 -7.39
N GLY A 38 9.25 0.61 -6.38
CA GLY A 38 10.45 1.47 -6.53
C GLY A 38 10.26 2.59 -7.54
N GLY A 39 9.07 3.17 -7.58
CA GLY A 39 8.75 4.27 -8.49
C GLY A 39 8.17 3.84 -9.84
N ARG A 40 8.11 2.54 -10.14
CA ARG A 40 7.53 2.06 -11.39
C ARG A 40 6.01 2.19 -11.36
N VAL A 41 5.44 2.69 -12.44
CA VAL A 41 3.99 2.76 -12.65
C VAL A 41 3.64 2.25 -14.05
N PHE A 42 2.41 1.78 -14.21
CA PHE A 42 1.96 1.16 -15.46
C PHE A 42 0.60 1.70 -15.87
N ASP A 43 0.36 1.77 -17.17
CA ASP A 43 -0.94 2.13 -17.74
C ASP A 43 -1.70 0.88 -18.25
N ASP A 44 -1.03 -0.26 -18.28
CA ASP A 44 -1.47 -1.50 -18.90
C ASP A 44 -1.39 -2.62 -17.86
N TYR A 45 -2.50 -3.30 -17.63
CA TYR A 45 -2.54 -4.42 -16.67
C TYR A 45 -1.64 -5.58 -17.07
N THR A 46 -1.49 -5.85 -18.37
CA THR A 46 -0.63 -6.94 -18.83
C THR A 46 0.81 -6.71 -18.44
N GLN A 47 1.32 -5.50 -18.63
CA GLN A 47 2.68 -5.14 -18.25
C GLN A 47 2.84 -5.09 -16.73
N ALA A 48 1.82 -4.57 -16.05
CA ALA A 48 1.84 -4.48 -14.58
C ALA A 48 1.87 -5.87 -13.96
N ASP A 49 1.03 -6.79 -14.43
CA ASP A 49 1.00 -8.16 -13.94
C ASP A 49 2.34 -8.88 -14.18
N ALA A 50 2.92 -8.69 -15.36
CA ALA A 50 4.22 -9.27 -15.69
C ALA A 50 5.30 -8.78 -14.73
N PHE A 51 5.29 -7.49 -14.42
CA PHE A 51 6.24 -6.90 -13.46
C PHE A 51 6.01 -7.46 -12.05
N ALA A 52 4.77 -7.52 -11.60
CA ALA A 52 4.44 -8.04 -10.27
C ALA A 52 4.86 -9.51 -10.13
N GLN A 53 4.66 -10.31 -11.17
CA GLN A 53 5.09 -11.71 -11.17
C GLN A 53 6.61 -11.84 -11.19
N GLN A 54 7.29 -10.95 -11.89
CA GLN A 54 8.75 -10.93 -11.95
C GLN A 54 9.36 -10.61 -10.57
N VAL A 55 8.80 -9.65 -9.86
CA VAL A 55 9.20 -9.32 -8.50
C VAL A 55 8.82 -10.46 -7.55
N GLY A 56 7.61 -10.99 -7.70
CA GLY A 56 7.07 -12.06 -6.89
C GLY A 56 6.32 -11.55 -5.66
N PHE A 57 5.20 -12.19 -5.34
CA PHE A 57 4.39 -11.81 -4.18
C PHE A 57 5.15 -11.88 -2.85
N PRO A 58 5.99 -12.90 -2.60
CA PRO A 58 6.76 -12.91 -1.35
C PRO A 58 7.62 -11.65 -1.18
N GLU A 59 8.26 -11.17 -2.24
CA GLU A 59 9.05 -9.95 -2.19
C GLU A 59 8.18 -8.72 -1.99
N LEU A 60 7.02 -8.65 -2.68
CA LEU A 60 6.09 -7.54 -2.51
C LEU A 60 5.55 -7.48 -1.09
N MET A 61 5.23 -8.62 -0.48
CA MET A 61 4.80 -8.71 0.91
C MET A 61 5.91 -8.25 1.86
N SER A 62 7.15 -8.65 1.59
CA SER A 62 8.30 -8.24 2.38
C SER A 62 8.50 -6.72 2.33
N ARG A 63 8.35 -6.12 1.15
CA ARG A 63 8.43 -4.66 0.99
C ARG A 63 7.32 -3.94 1.75
N ALA A 64 6.11 -4.48 1.74
CA ALA A 64 4.98 -3.91 2.48
C ALA A 64 5.25 -3.94 3.99
N ALA A 65 5.68 -5.07 4.51
CA ALA A 65 5.98 -5.23 5.93
C ALA A 65 7.12 -4.30 6.37
N ALA A 66 8.18 -4.20 5.55
CA ALA A 66 9.31 -3.32 5.85
C ALA A 66 8.90 -1.85 5.87
N ALA A 67 8.05 -1.44 4.95
CA ALA A 67 7.65 -0.03 4.84
C ALA A 67 6.89 0.47 6.06
N VAL A 68 6.13 -0.40 6.74
CA VAL A 68 5.31 -0.01 7.88
C VAL A 68 6.03 -0.15 9.23
N GLN A 69 7.30 -0.55 9.23
CA GLN A 69 8.05 -0.75 10.48
C GLN A 69 8.15 0.52 11.32
N THR A 70 8.14 1.69 10.69
CA THR A 70 8.24 2.98 11.36
C THR A 70 6.91 3.44 11.97
N LEU A 71 5.79 2.78 11.63
CA LEU A 71 4.49 3.17 12.15
C LEU A 71 4.25 2.56 13.52
N PRO A 72 3.63 3.31 14.45
CA PRO A 72 3.21 2.73 15.73
C PRO A 72 2.07 1.73 15.51
N ASP A 73 1.95 0.76 16.42
CA ASP A 73 0.84 -0.19 16.37
C ASP A 73 -0.50 0.54 16.41
N GLY A 74 -1.52 -0.06 15.81
CA GLY A 74 -2.86 0.52 15.76
C GLY A 74 -3.11 1.39 14.52
N PHE A 75 -2.19 1.40 13.56
CA PHE A 75 -2.43 2.12 12.30
C PHE A 75 -3.53 1.45 11.47
N LEU A 76 -4.13 2.21 10.56
CA LEU A 76 -5.09 1.69 9.59
C LEU A 76 -4.38 1.25 8.32
N CYS A 77 -4.84 0.14 7.74
CA CYS A 77 -4.37 -0.31 6.43
C CYS A 77 -5.46 -0.06 5.39
N VAL A 78 -5.12 0.63 4.32
CA VAL A 78 -6.02 0.90 3.20
C VAL A 78 -5.37 0.34 1.94
N GLY A 79 -6.09 -0.55 1.23
CA GLY A 79 -5.57 -1.16 0.02
C GLY A 79 -6.52 -1.05 -1.14
N PHE A 80 -5.98 -0.81 -2.34
CA PHE A 80 -6.73 -0.70 -3.58
C PHE A 80 -6.42 -1.90 -4.46
N SER A 81 -7.44 -2.69 -4.82
CA SER A 81 -7.28 -3.88 -5.66
C SER A 81 -6.25 -4.84 -5.05
N ASN A 82 -5.13 -5.12 -5.72
CA ASN A 82 -4.07 -5.97 -5.17
C ASN A 82 -3.48 -5.43 -3.87
N GLY A 83 -3.55 -4.11 -3.66
CA GLY A 83 -3.15 -3.49 -2.41
C GLY A 83 -4.01 -3.95 -1.23
N GLY A 84 -5.25 -4.39 -1.49
CA GLY A 84 -6.09 -5.00 -0.46
C GLY A 84 -5.46 -6.25 0.12
N GLY A 85 -4.89 -7.11 -0.72
CA GLY A 85 -4.17 -8.29 -0.25
C GLY A 85 -2.94 -7.94 0.58
N MET A 86 -2.24 -6.87 0.23
CA MET A 86 -1.09 -6.39 1.01
C MET A 86 -1.53 -5.83 2.36
N ALA A 87 -2.65 -5.10 2.39
CA ALA A 87 -3.20 -4.59 3.63
C ALA A 87 -3.60 -5.74 4.57
N GLU A 88 -4.24 -6.78 4.05
CA GLU A 88 -4.59 -7.96 4.82
C GLU A 88 -3.34 -8.68 5.34
N TYR A 89 -2.32 -8.83 4.51
CA TYR A 89 -1.07 -9.46 4.92
C TYR A 89 -0.42 -8.70 6.08
N VAL A 90 -0.32 -7.37 5.97
CA VAL A 90 0.27 -6.53 7.02
C VAL A 90 -0.53 -6.69 8.32
N ALA A 91 -1.85 -6.79 8.23
CA ALA A 91 -2.71 -7.00 9.40
C ALA A 91 -2.44 -8.31 10.10
N THR A 92 -1.88 -9.32 9.41
CA THR A 92 -1.46 -10.58 10.06
C THR A 92 -0.11 -10.45 10.75
N GLN A 93 0.68 -9.44 10.44
CA GLN A 93 2.04 -9.26 10.95
C GLN A 93 2.13 -8.22 12.07
N ARG A 94 1.18 -7.31 12.13
CA ARG A 94 1.21 -6.18 13.06
C ARG A 94 -0.20 -5.89 13.61
N PRO A 95 -0.31 -5.45 14.87
CA PRO A 95 -1.57 -4.93 15.39
C PRO A 95 -1.99 -3.68 14.61
N VAL A 96 -3.16 -3.75 13.97
CA VAL A 96 -3.75 -2.63 13.24
C VAL A 96 -5.14 -2.34 13.80
N SER A 97 -5.62 -1.11 13.64
CA SER A 97 -6.95 -0.73 14.13
C SER A 97 -8.05 -1.05 13.12
N GLY A 98 -7.69 -1.32 11.87
CA GLY A 98 -8.66 -1.71 10.84
C GLY A 98 -8.00 -1.88 9.49
N VAL A 99 -8.75 -2.52 8.59
CA VAL A 99 -8.36 -2.72 7.19
C VAL A 99 -9.52 -2.27 6.31
N VAL A 100 -9.22 -1.41 5.35
CA VAL A 100 -10.19 -0.93 4.36
C VAL A 100 -9.73 -1.42 2.98
N LEU A 101 -10.59 -2.15 2.30
CA LEU A 101 -10.30 -2.77 1.01
C LEU A 101 -11.07 -2.09 -0.13
#